data_88bd8de6e2d559c7b4ca840610adeac2
#
_entry.id   88bd8de6e2d559c7b4ca840610adeac2
#
_cell.length_a   1.000
_cell.length_b   1.000
_cell.length_c   1.000
_cell.angle_alpha   90.00
_cell.angle_beta   90.00
_cell.angle_gamma   90.00
#
_symmetry.space_group_name_H-M   'P 1'
#
loop_
_entity.id
_entity.type
_entity.pdbx_description
1 polymer ?
#
loop_
_entity_poly.entity_id
_entity_poly.type
_entity_poly.pdbx_seq_one_letter_code
_entity_poly.pdbx_strand_id
1 'polypeptide(L)'
;AGYEPLSLLMEQREADSEKGREILGRIAEVSGEIPVYVASNEVLSEISGFKLARGMLCAMRRRALPKMEDLCGNARRIAVLENVVNPTNVGAIFRSAAALGIDAVLLTGGCSDPLYRRAARVSMGTVFQVPWTILETKDWPEHTMKQLRKMGYHTVAMALKEDSLRPDDEKLHNVEKLAIILGTEGEGLAADT
;
A
#
# COMPACT_ATOMS: atom_id res chain seq x y z
N ALA A 1 -11.03 -7.43 -1.98
CA ALA A 1 -10.25 -6.63 -1.03
C ALA A 1 -11.10 -6.05 0.13
N GLY A 2 -12.46 -6.21 0.10
CA GLY A 2 -13.35 -5.81 1.19
C GLY A 2 -13.52 -4.30 1.41
N TYR A 3 -13.24 -3.48 0.41
CA TYR A 3 -13.60 -2.07 0.39
C TYR A 3 -15.03 -1.90 -0.09
N GLU A 4 -15.80 -1.01 0.56
CA GLU A 4 -17.20 -0.71 0.23
C GLU A 4 -17.25 0.40 -0.82
N PRO A 5 -17.77 0.16 -2.04
CA PRO A 5 -18.05 1.19 -3.01
C PRO A 5 -19.15 2.14 -2.52
N LEU A 6 -18.97 3.44 -2.71
CA LEU A 6 -19.92 4.48 -2.30
C LEU A 6 -20.59 5.16 -3.49
N SER A 7 -19.85 5.35 -4.57
CA SER A 7 -20.35 5.91 -5.82
C SER A 7 -19.41 5.64 -6.97
N LEU A 8 -19.94 5.66 -8.20
CA LEU A 8 -19.17 5.58 -9.43
C LEU A 8 -19.35 6.87 -10.23
N LEU A 9 -18.28 7.27 -10.90
CA LEU A 9 -18.26 8.34 -11.90
C LEU A 9 -17.61 7.77 -13.16
N MET A 10 -18.31 7.77 -14.29
CA MET A 10 -17.85 7.11 -15.51
C MET A 10 -18.32 7.84 -16.80
N GLU A 11 -17.58 7.61 -17.88
CA GLU A 11 -18.02 8.04 -19.20
C GLU A 11 -19.20 7.18 -19.70
N GLN A 12 -20.04 7.78 -20.55
CA GLN A 12 -21.17 7.05 -21.16
C GLN A 12 -20.71 5.79 -21.89
N ARG A 13 -19.64 5.88 -22.68
CA ARG A 13 -19.09 4.74 -23.41
C ARG A 13 -18.65 3.57 -22.50
N GLU A 14 -18.14 3.90 -21.30
CA GLU A 14 -17.75 2.88 -20.32
C GLU A 14 -19.00 2.25 -19.68
N ALA A 15 -20.02 3.05 -19.37
CA ALA A 15 -21.29 2.55 -18.85
C ALA A 15 -21.98 1.58 -19.83
N ASP A 16 -21.93 1.89 -21.13
CA ASP A 16 -22.53 1.09 -22.19
C ASP A 16 -21.70 -0.13 -22.59
N SER A 17 -20.43 -0.20 -22.16
CA SER A 17 -19.55 -1.30 -22.46
C SER A 17 -19.94 -2.60 -21.71
N GLU A 18 -19.62 -3.76 -22.27
CA GLU A 18 -19.81 -5.05 -21.60
C GLU A 18 -19.09 -5.10 -20.26
N LYS A 19 -17.84 -4.63 -20.23
CA LYS A 19 -17.05 -4.56 -19.01
C LYS A 19 -17.62 -3.58 -17.97
N GLY A 20 -18.18 -2.45 -18.41
CA GLY A 20 -18.85 -1.50 -17.52
C GLY A 20 -20.07 -2.14 -16.86
N ARG A 21 -20.91 -2.81 -17.63
CA ARG A 21 -22.08 -3.55 -17.13
C ARG A 21 -21.67 -4.67 -16.16
N GLU A 22 -20.59 -5.43 -16.46
CA GLU A 22 -20.07 -6.44 -15.55
C GLU A 22 -19.63 -5.82 -14.21
N ILE A 23 -18.90 -4.71 -14.24
CA ILE A 23 -18.46 -4.01 -13.02
C ILE A 23 -19.66 -3.52 -12.21
N LEU A 24 -20.65 -2.90 -12.86
CA LEU A 24 -21.87 -2.42 -12.21
C LEU A 24 -22.64 -3.58 -11.56
N GLY A 25 -22.79 -4.72 -12.25
CA GLY A 25 -23.42 -5.92 -11.71
C GLY A 25 -22.70 -6.44 -10.47
N ARG A 26 -21.39 -6.58 -10.51
CA ARG A 26 -20.58 -7.03 -9.36
C ARG A 26 -20.65 -6.08 -8.17
N ILE A 27 -20.73 -4.76 -8.42
CA ILE A 27 -20.90 -3.78 -7.35
C ILE A 27 -22.28 -3.93 -6.72
N ALA A 28 -23.33 -4.08 -7.52
CA ALA A 28 -24.70 -4.26 -7.03
C ALA A 28 -24.83 -5.52 -6.15
N GLU A 29 -24.15 -6.61 -6.51
CA GLU A 29 -24.10 -7.85 -5.71
C GLU A 29 -23.44 -7.65 -4.33
N VAL A 30 -22.41 -6.80 -4.25
CA VAL A 30 -21.61 -6.65 -3.03
C VAL A 30 -22.13 -5.54 -2.12
N SER A 31 -22.65 -4.45 -2.68
CA SER A 31 -22.96 -3.21 -1.95
C SER A 31 -24.40 -2.72 -2.17
N GLY A 32 -25.20 -3.45 -2.95
CA GLY A 32 -26.52 -2.97 -3.37
C GLY A 32 -26.43 -1.81 -4.36
N GLU A 33 -27.52 -1.03 -4.44
CA GLU A 33 -27.57 0.13 -5.33
C GLU A 33 -26.72 1.29 -4.78
N ILE A 34 -25.78 1.76 -5.59
CA ILE A 34 -24.97 2.94 -5.29
C ILE A 34 -25.20 3.99 -6.40
N PRO A 35 -25.00 5.30 -6.12
CA PRO A 35 -25.07 6.34 -7.13
C PRO A 35 -24.05 6.10 -8.25
N VAL A 36 -24.51 6.14 -9.51
CA VAL A 36 -23.68 6.06 -10.71
C VAL A 36 -23.88 7.36 -11.48
N TYR A 37 -22.84 8.16 -11.57
CA TYR A 37 -22.82 9.41 -12.28
C TYR A 37 -22.18 9.21 -13.66
N VAL A 38 -22.82 9.67 -14.71
CA VAL A 38 -22.34 9.54 -16.08
C VAL A 38 -22.14 10.93 -16.68
N ALA A 39 -20.98 11.15 -17.28
CA ALA A 39 -20.64 12.45 -17.92
C ALA A 39 -19.66 12.27 -19.09
N SER A 40 -19.43 13.35 -19.85
CA SER A 40 -18.41 13.35 -20.90
C SER A 40 -16.99 13.34 -20.29
N ASN A 41 -15.99 12.97 -21.10
CA ASN A 41 -14.58 12.94 -20.64
C ASN A 41 -14.08 14.32 -20.23
N GLU A 42 -14.56 15.39 -20.87
CA GLU A 42 -14.24 16.78 -20.51
C GLU A 42 -14.71 17.09 -19.09
N VAL A 43 -15.98 16.84 -18.78
CA VAL A 43 -16.57 17.07 -17.46
C VAL A 43 -15.89 16.22 -16.40
N LEU A 44 -15.63 14.94 -16.70
CA LEU A 44 -14.89 14.04 -15.78
C LEU A 44 -13.49 14.55 -15.49
N SER A 45 -12.80 15.10 -16.50
CA SER A 45 -11.45 15.64 -16.38
C SER A 45 -11.42 16.93 -15.55
N GLU A 46 -12.43 17.78 -15.69
CA GLU A 46 -12.59 18.98 -14.85
C GLU A 46 -12.84 18.63 -13.38
N ILE A 47 -13.79 17.73 -13.11
CA ILE A 47 -14.11 17.29 -11.75
C ILE A 47 -12.90 16.62 -11.07
N SER A 48 -12.16 15.78 -11.79
CA SER A 48 -11.05 15.03 -11.23
C SER A 48 -9.73 15.83 -11.17
N GLY A 49 -9.63 16.94 -11.89
CA GLY A 49 -8.40 17.74 -12.03
C GLY A 49 -7.32 17.07 -12.88
N PHE A 50 -7.63 16.02 -13.64
CA PHE A 50 -6.70 15.31 -14.52
C PHE A 50 -7.45 14.54 -15.61
N LYS A 51 -6.78 14.29 -16.74
CA LYS A 51 -7.34 13.50 -17.84
C LYS A 51 -7.50 12.03 -17.45
N LEU A 52 -8.74 11.52 -17.49
CA LEU A 52 -9.05 10.13 -17.22
C LEU A 52 -8.66 9.24 -18.41
N ALA A 53 -7.70 8.35 -18.20
CA ALA A 53 -7.25 7.42 -19.24
C ALA A 53 -8.24 6.27 -19.49
N ARG A 54 -9.08 5.93 -18.52
CA ARG A 54 -10.03 4.80 -18.59
C ARG A 54 -11.47 5.20 -18.26
N GLY A 55 -11.80 6.46 -18.18
CA GLY A 55 -13.16 6.99 -18.06
C GLY A 55 -13.99 6.49 -16.87
N MET A 56 -13.36 5.96 -15.80
CA MET A 56 -14.07 5.47 -14.63
C MET A 56 -13.33 5.74 -13.33
N LEU A 57 -14.05 6.25 -12.33
CA LEU A 57 -13.59 6.44 -10.95
C LEU A 57 -14.61 5.85 -9.98
N CYS A 58 -14.13 5.25 -8.90
CA CYS A 58 -14.97 4.74 -7.81
C CYS A 58 -14.54 5.38 -6.50
N ALA A 59 -15.48 6.03 -5.80
CA ALA A 59 -15.28 6.42 -4.42
C ALA A 59 -15.56 5.21 -3.51
N MET A 60 -14.65 4.94 -2.58
CA MET A 60 -14.76 3.81 -1.68
C MET A 60 -14.57 4.24 -0.23
N ARG A 61 -15.27 3.60 0.68
CA ARG A 61 -15.06 3.78 2.12
C ARG A 61 -13.70 3.25 2.52
N ARG A 62 -12.93 4.04 3.25
CA ARG A 62 -11.69 3.59 3.85
C ARG A 62 -11.98 2.57 4.94
N ARG A 63 -11.19 1.51 5.00
CA ARG A 63 -11.23 0.54 6.08
C ARG A 63 -10.45 1.06 7.29
N ALA A 64 -10.86 0.66 8.48
CA ALA A 64 -10.01 0.79 9.66
C ALA A 64 -8.72 -0.03 9.44
N LEU A 65 -7.59 0.57 9.78
CA LEU A 65 -6.32 -0.12 9.69
C LEU A 65 -6.19 -1.13 10.85
N PRO A 66 -5.66 -2.32 10.59
CA PRO A 66 -5.39 -3.30 11.64
C PRO A 66 -4.26 -2.81 12.55
N LYS A 67 -4.17 -3.35 13.75
CA LYS A 67 -3.03 -3.12 14.62
C LYS A 67 -1.79 -3.84 14.09
N MET A 68 -0.62 -3.32 14.40
CA MET A 68 0.66 -3.93 13.99
C MET A 68 0.78 -5.37 14.50
N GLU A 69 0.37 -5.60 15.73
CA GLU A 69 0.44 -6.92 16.37
C GLU A 69 -0.40 -7.97 15.63
N ASP A 70 -1.59 -7.57 15.16
CA ASP A 70 -2.49 -8.44 14.41
C ASP A 70 -1.91 -8.80 13.04
N LEU A 71 -1.26 -7.83 12.36
CA LEU A 71 -0.60 -8.05 11.08
C LEU A 71 0.65 -8.93 11.20
N CYS A 72 1.46 -8.64 12.21
CA CYS A 72 2.79 -9.25 12.36
C CYS A 72 2.77 -10.59 13.10
N GLY A 73 1.66 -10.97 13.74
CA GLY A 73 1.57 -12.18 14.57
C GLY A 73 2.02 -13.45 13.83
N ASN A 74 1.44 -13.69 12.67
CA ASN A 74 1.71 -14.85 11.82
C ASN A 74 2.58 -14.54 10.59
N ALA A 75 2.95 -13.30 10.37
CA ALA A 75 3.78 -12.89 9.25
C ALA A 75 5.24 -13.31 9.47
N ARG A 76 5.89 -13.76 8.40
CA ARG A 76 7.31 -14.17 8.42
C ARG A 76 8.21 -13.13 7.77
N ARG A 77 7.73 -12.45 6.77
CA ARG A 77 8.47 -11.42 6.00
C ARG A 77 7.65 -10.15 5.96
N ILE A 78 8.16 -9.10 6.57
CA ILE A 78 7.51 -7.79 6.56
C ILE A 78 8.45 -6.71 6.01
N ALA A 79 7.88 -5.68 5.39
CA ALA A 79 8.60 -4.47 5.03
C ALA A 79 8.16 -3.32 5.93
N VAL A 80 9.11 -2.52 6.37
CA VAL A 80 8.85 -1.28 7.12
C VAL A 80 9.33 -0.11 6.27
N LEU A 81 8.45 0.82 5.95
CA LEU A 81 8.75 2.01 5.17
C LEU A 81 8.93 3.18 6.12
N GLU A 82 10.12 3.76 6.12
CA GLU A 82 10.43 4.95 6.91
C GLU A 82 10.43 6.19 6.04
N ASN A 83 9.48 7.08 6.32
CA ASN A 83 9.36 8.41 5.68
C ASN A 83 9.38 8.39 4.14
N VAL A 84 8.89 7.34 3.51
CA VAL A 84 8.79 7.25 2.05
C VAL A 84 7.70 8.18 1.55
N VAL A 85 8.05 9.45 1.30
CA VAL A 85 7.11 10.53 0.97
C VAL A 85 6.65 10.51 -0.49
N ASN A 86 7.36 9.85 -1.39
CA ASN A 86 6.98 9.77 -2.79
C ASN A 86 5.93 8.66 -3.01
N PRO A 87 4.69 8.99 -3.42
CA PRO A 87 3.66 7.97 -3.64
C PRO A 87 4.00 6.98 -4.76
N THR A 88 4.88 7.36 -5.70
CA THR A 88 5.37 6.42 -6.72
C THR A 88 6.24 5.33 -6.09
N ASN A 89 7.12 5.71 -5.16
CA ASN A 89 7.99 4.76 -4.46
C ASN A 89 7.17 3.85 -3.53
N VAL A 90 6.20 4.40 -2.79
CA VAL A 90 5.25 3.58 -2.00
C VAL A 90 4.57 2.55 -2.89
N GLY A 91 4.01 2.97 -4.04
CA GLY A 91 3.36 2.06 -4.97
C GLY A 91 4.29 0.99 -5.55
N ALA A 92 5.54 1.35 -5.87
CA ALA A 92 6.56 0.42 -6.38
C ALA A 92 6.96 -0.60 -5.32
N ILE A 93 7.12 -0.17 -4.06
CA ILE A 93 7.42 -1.07 -2.94
C ILE A 93 6.29 -2.07 -2.72
N PHE A 94 5.02 -1.64 -2.72
CA PHE A 94 3.88 -2.55 -2.60
C PHE A 94 3.83 -3.58 -3.74
N ARG A 95 4.14 -3.16 -4.97
CA ARG A 95 4.22 -4.07 -6.11
C ARG A 95 5.33 -5.10 -5.94
N SER A 96 6.51 -4.68 -5.49
CA SER A 96 7.64 -5.57 -5.19
C SER A 96 7.33 -6.48 -4.01
N ALA A 97 6.71 -5.96 -2.94
CA ALA A 97 6.29 -6.72 -1.77
C ALA A 97 5.35 -7.87 -2.16
N ALA A 98 4.35 -7.60 -2.99
CA ALA A 98 3.45 -8.64 -3.50
C ALA A 98 4.19 -9.70 -4.33
N ALA A 99 5.11 -9.28 -5.21
CA ALA A 99 5.87 -10.19 -6.07
C ALA A 99 6.84 -11.07 -5.27
N LEU A 100 7.40 -10.56 -4.18
CA LEU A 100 8.38 -11.24 -3.34
C LEU A 100 7.76 -11.99 -2.16
N GLY A 101 6.44 -12.02 -2.03
CA GLY A 101 5.74 -12.72 -0.96
C GLY A 101 5.94 -12.08 0.42
N ILE A 102 6.01 -10.74 0.49
CA ILE A 102 5.99 -10.01 1.76
C ILE A 102 4.58 -10.11 2.34
N ASP A 103 4.49 -10.55 3.59
CA ASP A 103 3.22 -10.82 4.27
C ASP A 103 2.50 -9.54 4.73
N ALA A 104 3.26 -8.51 5.11
CA ALA A 104 2.71 -7.24 5.57
C ALA A 104 3.66 -6.07 5.34
N VAL A 105 3.11 -4.85 5.22
CA VAL A 105 3.85 -3.60 5.12
C VAL A 105 3.46 -2.68 6.27
N LEU A 106 4.45 -2.19 7.01
CA LEU A 106 4.31 -1.17 8.04
C LEU A 106 4.82 0.17 7.48
N LEU A 107 4.09 1.25 7.71
CA LEU A 107 4.50 2.58 7.27
C LEU A 107 4.63 3.51 8.47
N THR A 108 5.70 4.30 8.53
CA THR A 108 5.76 5.40 9.51
C THR A 108 4.84 6.55 9.10
N GLY A 109 4.49 7.41 10.05
CA GLY A 109 3.54 8.50 9.81
C GLY A 109 3.99 9.54 8.76
N GLY A 110 5.28 9.56 8.40
CA GLY A 110 5.83 10.41 7.34
C GLY A 110 5.68 9.85 5.92
N CYS A 111 5.20 8.61 5.76
CA CYS A 111 5.02 8.01 4.44
C CYS A 111 3.81 8.57 3.70
N SER A 112 3.86 8.59 2.37
CA SER A 112 2.68 8.80 1.55
C SER A 112 1.66 7.68 1.76
N ASP A 113 0.37 8.07 1.76
CA ASP A 113 -0.75 7.15 1.88
C ASP A 113 -0.76 6.13 0.72
N PRO A 114 -0.74 4.81 0.99
CA PRO A 114 -0.81 3.78 -0.04
C PRO A 114 -2.08 3.84 -0.90
N LEU A 115 -3.17 4.38 -0.35
CA LEU A 115 -4.43 4.56 -1.08
C LEU A 115 -4.48 5.84 -1.92
N TYR A 116 -3.42 6.67 -1.85
CA TYR A 116 -3.31 7.80 -2.76
C TYR A 116 -3.30 7.28 -4.21
N ARG A 117 -4.09 7.93 -5.07
CA ARG A 117 -4.34 7.46 -6.44
C ARG A 117 -3.07 7.07 -7.20
N ARG A 118 -1.97 7.84 -7.03
CA ARG A 118 -0.71 7.56 -7.72
C ARG A 118 -0.05 6.29 -7.19
N ALA A 119 -0.03 6.08 -5.88
CA ALA A 119 0.49 4.87 -5.25
C ALA A 119 -0.32 3.65 -5.68
N ALA A 120 -1.64 3.71 -5.60
CA ALA A 120 -2.53 2.64 -6.02
C ALA A 120 -2.36 2.25 -7.50
N ARG A 121 -2.15 3.23 -8.40
CA ARG A 121 -1.88 2.96 -9.82
C ARG A 121 -0.52 2.32 -10.06
N VAL A 122 0.54 2.84 -9.45
CA VAL A 122 1.90 2.31 -9.61
C VAL A 122 2.00 0.91 -9.03
N SER A 123 1.32 0.64 -7.92
CA SER A 123 1.26 -0.69 -7.32
C SER A 123 0.51 -1.71 -8.17
N MET A 124 -0.17 -1.32 -9.24
CA MET A 124 -1.08 -2.19 -10.01
C MET A 124 -2.19 -2.83 -9.16
N GLY A 125 -2.57 -2.14 -8.07
CA GLY A 125 -3.60 -2.60 -7.14
C GLY A 125 -3.12 -3.49 -6.00
N THR A 126 -1.83 -3.78 -5.88
CA THR A 126 -1.30 -4.62 -4.80
C THR A 126 -1.43 -3.98 -3.41
N VAL A 127 -1.59 -2.65 -3.32
CA VAL A 127 -1.96 -1.97 -2.06
C VAL A 127 -3.29 -2.46 -1.46
N PHE A 128 -4.14 -3.09 -2.26
CA PHE A 128 -5.39 -3.71 -1.81
C PHE A 128 -5.23 -5.20 -1.48
N GLN A 129 -4.08 -5.80 -1.75
CA GLN A 129 -3.81 -7.24 -1.59
C GLN A 129 -2.86 -7.49 -0.42
N VAL A 130 -1.74 -6.77 -0.36
CA VAL A 130 -0.78 -6.88 0.73
C VAL A 130 -1.33 -6.14 1.95
N PRO A 131 -1.50 -6.80 3.09
CA PRO A 131 -1.95 -6.16 4.32
C PRO A 131 -0.96 -5.09 4.79
N TRP A 132 -1.47 -3.98 5.34
CA TRP A 132 -0.61 -2.89 5.81
C TRP A 132 -1.27 -2.07 6.92
N THR A 133 -0.43 -1.36 7.68
CA THR A 133 -0.88 -0.38 8.67
C THR A 133 0.09 0.80 8.76
N ILE A 134 -0.36 1.87 9.41
CA ILE A 134 0.48 3.05 9.71
C ILE A 134 0.83 3.00 11.20
N LEU A 135 2.12 3.12 11.49
CA LEU A 135 2.67 3.19 12.84
C LEU A 135 2.45 4.57 13.44
N GLU A 136 2.23 4.64 14.73
CA GLU A 136 2.19 5.93 15.43
C GLU A 136 3.61 6.54 15.44
N THR A 137 3.72 7.82 15.06
CA THR A 137 5.01 8.50 14.92
C THR A 137 5.82 8.49 16.22
N LYS A 138 5.16 8.56 17.37
CA LYS A 138 5.82 8.53 18.69
C LYS A 138 6.46 7.18 19.03
N ASP A 139 6.03 6.10 18.37
CA ASP A 139 6.49 4.74 18.64
C ASP A 139 7.66 4.30 17.75
N TRP A 140 7.96 5.07 16.71
CA TRP A 140 9.06 4.80 15.80
C TRP A 140 10.29 5.66 16.11
N PRO A 141 11.52 5.11 16.08
CA PRO A 141 11.84 3.69 15.79
C PRO A 141 11.86 2.80 17.04
N GLU A 142 12.21 3.34 18.21
CA GLU A 142 12.62 2.58 19.40
C GLU A 142 11.54 1.58 19.88
N HIS A 143 10.32 2.06 20.10
CA HIS A 143 9.25 1.21 20.64
C HIS A 143 8.86 0.11 19.66
N THR A 144 8.66 0.47 18.39
CA THR A 144 8.27 -0.47 17.32
C THR A 144 9.35 -1.53 17.09
N MET A 145 10.62 -1.14 17.01
CA MET A 145 11.73 -2.06 16.84
C MET A 145 11.83 -3.06 18.01
N LYS A 146 11.62 -2.57 19.23
CA LYS A 146 11.59 -3.43 20.42
C LYS A 146 10.42 -4.43 20.40
N GLN A 147 9.25 -4.00 19.95
CA GLN A 147 8.09 -4.88 19.77
C GLN A 147 8.35 -5.94 18.70
N LEU A 148 8.86 -5.56 17.53
CA LEU A 148 9.18 -6.51 16.45
C LEU A 148 10.19 -7.57 16.92
N ARG A 149 11.23 -7.17 17.65
CA ARG A 149 12.20 -8.12 18.24
C ARG A 149 11.56 -9.07 19.24
N LYS A 150 10.63 -8.59 20.10
CA LYS A 150 9.86 -9.45 21.01
C LYS A 150 8.96 -10.45 20.29
N MET A 151 8.49 -10.10 19.08
CA MET A 151 7.71 -10.99 18.22
C MET A 151 8.56 -11.96 17.41
N GLY A 152 9.89 -11.95 17.63
CA GLY A 152 10.86 -12.84 16.98
C GLY A 152 11.43 -12.34 15.66
N TYR A 153 11.19 -11.08 15.30
CA TYR A 153 11.75 -10.54 14.06
C TYR A 153 13.22 -10.15 14.21
N HIS A 154 14.01 -10.56 13.24
CA HIS A 154 15.30 -9.93 12.94
C HIS A 154 15.03 -8.69 12.08
N THR A 155 15.56 -7.55 12.49
CA THR A 155 15.41 -6.27 11.77
C THR A 155 16.64 -6.02 10.92
N VAL A 156 16.46 -5.72 9.64
CA VAL A 156 17.52 -5.43 8.68
C VAL A 156 17.23 -4.09 8.01
N ALA A 157 18.16 -3.16 8.17
CA ALA A 157 18.11 -1.85 7.53
C ALA A 157 18.74 -1.91 6.12
N MET A 158 18.02 -1.45 5.11
CA MET A 158 18.56 -1.30 3.75
C MET A 158 19.34 0.02 3.67
N ALA A 159 20.60 -0.05 4.05
CA ALA A 159 21.51 1.10 4.08
C ALA A 159 22.83 0.80 3.36
N LEU A 160 23.43 1.83 2.76
CA LEU A 160 24.75 1.72 2.12
C LEU A 160 25.83 2.08 3.14
N LYS A 161 26.30 1.06 3.88
CA LYS A 161 27.42 1.20 4.82
C LYS A 161 28.53 0.19 4.47
N GLU A 162 29.75 0.48 4.87
CA GLU A 162 30.93 -0.37 4.57
C GLU A 162 30.81 -1.78 5.16
N ASP A 163 30.11 -1.92 6.31
CA ASP A 163 29.88 -3.17 7.02
C ASP A 163 28.53 -3.85 6.66
N SER A 164 27.87 -3.39 5.59
CA SER A 164 26.59 -3.95 5.18
C SER A 164 26.72 -5.41 4.73
N LEU A 165 25.76 -6.24 5.18
CA LEU A 165 25.62 -7.60 4.68
C LEU A 165 25.10 -7.60 3.25
N ARG A 166 25.51 -8.57 2.46
CA ARG A 166 24.92 -8.80 1.15
C ARG A 166 23.55 -9.47 1.30
N PRO A 167 22.60 -9.23 0.37
CA PRO A 167 21.28 -9.88 0.42
C PRO A 167 21.33 -11.42 0.38
N ASP A 168 22.41 -11.99 -0.16
CA ASP A 168 22.67 -13.42 -0.26
C ASP A 168 23.51 -13.98 0.91
N ASP A 169 23.71 -13.20 1.99
CA ASP A 169 24.44 -13.66 3.18
C ASP A 169 23.66 -14.77 3.90
N GLU A 170 24.35 -15.86 4.26
CA GLU A 170 23.77 -17.02 4.95
C GLU A 170 23.08 -16.65 6.28
N LYS A 171 23.55 -15.59 6.95
CA LYS A 171 22.92 -15.08 8.18
C LYS A 171 21.48 -14.63 7.99
N LEU A 172 21.10 -14.27 6.76
CA LEU A 172 19.74 -13.84 6.42
C LEU A 172 18.85 -15.00 5.96
N HIS A 173 19.43 -16.07 5.40
CA HIS A 173 18.68 -17.18 4.82
C HIS A 173 17.88 -17.99 5.85
N ASN A 174 18.48 -18.21 7.04
CA ASN A 174 17.89 -19.05 8.09
C ASN A 174 17.03 -18.26 9.10
N VAL A 175 16.78 -16.99 8.84
CA VAL A 175 15.94 -16.16 9.72
C VAL A 175 14.48 -16.53 9.54
N GLU A 176 13.83 -16.97 10.62
CA GLU A 176 12.43 -17.38 10.60
C GLU A 176 11.50 -16.18 10.33
N LYS A 177 11.71 -15.07 11.05
CA LYS A 177 10.96 -13.82 10.87
C LYS A 177 11.89 -12.66 10.56
N LEU A 178 11.67 -12.00 9.43
CA LEU A 178 12.51 -10.90 8.94
C LEU A 178 11.69 -9.63 8.71
N ALA A 179 12.15 -8.52 9.28
CA ALA A 179 11.63 -7.18 9.00
C ALA A 179 12.68 -6.37 8.22
N ILE A 180 12.36 -6.03 6.98
CA ILE A 180 13.22 -5.24 6.08
C ILE A 180 12.81 -3.78 6.17
N ILE A 181 13.71 -2.91 6.60
CA ILE A 181 13.45 -1.47 6.76
C ILE A 181 14.00 -0.71 5.56
N LEU A 182 13.15 0.06 4.94
CA LEU A 182 13.40 0.83 3.73
C LEU A 182 13.23 2.32 4.04
N GLY A 183 14.26 3.12 3.79
CA GLY A 183 14.23 4.57 3.96
C GLY A 183 13.83 5.34 2.71
N THR A 184 14.00 6.65 2.77
CA THR A 184 13.73 7.55 1.64
C THR A 184 14.78 7.43 0.54
N GLU A 185 14.40 7.80 -0.68
CA GLU A 185 15.33 8.00 -1.78
C GLU A 185 16.18 9.26 -1.51
N GLY A 186 17.48 9.09 -1.42
CA GLY A 186 18.45 10.17 -1.19
C GLY A 186 18.97 10.24 0.25
N GLU A 187 18.12 10.43 1.25
CA GLU A 187 18.55 10.54 2.66
C GLU A 187 18.68 9.18 3.36
N GLY A 188 18.01 8.14 2.83
CA GLY A 188 18.03 6.81 3.41
C GLY A 188 17.20 6.71 4.69
N LEU A 189 17.72 6.01 5.68
CA LEU A 189 17.13 5.84 7.00
C LEU A 189 17.62 6.91 7.97
N ALA A 190 16.82 7.24 8.98
CA ALA A 190 17.22 8.13 10.05
C ALA A 190 18.42 7.55 10.84
N ALA A 191 19.19 8.42 11.50
CA ALA A 191 20.41 8.00 12.19
C ALA A 191 20.13 7.11 13.42
N ASP A 192 18.93 7.19 13.96
CA ASP A 192 18.44 6.42 15.12
C ASP A 192 17.72 5.12 14.74
N THR A 193 17.57 4.87 13.43
CA THR A 193 17.03 3.64 12.87
C THR A 193 18.13 2.64 12.53
#